data_8a46ce5be3ffab0f6add98faf4f70da1
#
_entry.id   8a46ce5be3ffab0f6add98faf4f70da1
#
_cell.length_a   1.000
_cell.length_b   1.000
_cell.length_c   1.000
_cell.angle_alpha   90.00
_cell.angle_beta   90.00
_cell.angle_gamma   90.00
#
_symmetry.space_group_name_H-M   'P 1'
#
loop_
_entity.id
_entity.type
_entity.pdbx_description
1 polymer ?
#
loop_
_entity_poly.entity_id
_entity_poly.type
_entity_poly.pdbx_seq_one_letter_code
_entity_poly.pdbx_strand_id
1 'polypeptide(L)'
;APTGLVTDTNGSPLGFSMPFVGGEPLSRVFTNDFRVREGFADEDAATLVDRMRETVNCAHQHRATMVDANELNWVVAVHGVRGTEPRVLDVDSWMIGKWPATVIMPSIRDWRAKQFGPSTDWFAWGVVTFQVFTGIHPYKGTLAGYKPAELERRMKDGASVFAPGVRLNAAVRDFNCIRGPLLEWYRATFQQGERSIPPSPFDTGVTVSAAAKVARVIVTGQGILVYDRLLQGSDDPAIRTFSCGVVLRRSGQLYDLATKRTIGRVTSRECEVVTRNGGWLVADWEGDRPTFSYINGSTLTSETLSFQIRGFKFLVSGNRLFTVTDRGLTELVWFIFGKKVILGAGNTWGAQVNSTRWYDGVGIQDSMGATFVIVPFGEKACAQIRVKELDGLIPLSAKAGNRFVAIMAANKSGEYCKVELTMSQDHASYTVWQSGSDTPDLNMAMLPKGVVAGVVKDGELFVFVPTNNSLNKVNDRQIATDMILGNWGDTVVYIHDGDVWSVRMRS
;
A
#
# COMPACT_ATOMS: atom_id res chain seq x y z
N ALA A 1 12.57 4.25 21.13
CA ALA A 1 13.86 3.87 21.74
C ALA A 1 13.68 2.63 22.62
N PRO A 2 14.70 1.80 22.79
CA PRO A 2 14.70 0.68 23.74
C PRO A 2 14.37 1.14 25.16
N THR A 3 13.54 0.37 25.87
CA THR A 3 13.08 0.68 27.22
C THR A 3 13.56 -0.33 28.26
N GLY A 4 14.03 -1.51 27.82
CA GLY A 4 14.54 -2.53 28.73
C GLY A 4 15.42 -3.54 28.01
N LEU A 5 16.34 -4.13 28.75
CA LEU A 5 17.18 -5.24 28.30
C LEU A 5 16.44 -6.56 28.57
N VAL A 6 16.45 -7.45 27.58
CA VAL A 6 15.94 -8.83 27.72
C VAL A 6 17.14 -9.75 27.85
N THR A 7 17.16 -10.57 28.92
CA THR A 7 18.27 -11.51 29.18
C THR A 7 17.75 -12.95 29.30
N ASP A 8 18.64 -13.91 29.12
CA ASP A 8 18.39 -15.31 29.48
C ASP A 8 18.38 -15.50 31.01
N THR A 9 18.16 -16.72 31.46
CA THR A 9 18.15 -17.10 32.88
C THR A 9 19.52 -16.92 33.56
N ASN A 10 20.59 -16.80 32.78
CA ASN A 10 21.96 -16.60 33.26
C ASN A 10 22.37 -15.12 33.23
N GLY A 11 21.46 -14.22 32.83
CA GLY A 11 21.73 -12.79 32.71
C GLY A 11 22.43 -12.37 31.40
N SER A 12 22.62 -13.28 30.44
CA SER A 12 23.21 -12.96 29.15
C SER A 12 22.20 -12.19 28.28
N PRO A 13 22.61 -11.08 27.59
CA PRO A 13 21.73 -10.31 26.76
C PRO A 13 21.17 -11.12 25.58
N LEU A 14 19.86 -11.16 25.44
CA LEU A 14 19.14 -11.76 24.31
C LEU A 14 18.58 -10.70 23.34
N GLY A 15 18.35 -9.49 23.83
CA GLY A 15 17.75 -8.41 23.05
C GLY A 15 17.27 -7.27 23.94
N PHE A 16 16.35 -6.46 23.42
CA PHE A 16 15.76 -5.35 24.15
C PHE A 16 14.26 -5.27 23.88
N SER A 17 13.54 -4.67 24.81
CA SER A 17 12.15 -4.29 24.65
C SER A 17 12.02 -2.82 24.26
N MET A 18 11.01 -2.49 23.44
CA MET A 18 10.68 -1.12 23.11
C MET A 18 9.16 -0.99 22.90
N PRO A 19 8.60 0.22 23.02
CA PRO A 19 7.20 0.45 22.68
C PRO A 19 6.94 0.08 21.21
N PHE A 20 5.78 -0.50 20.95
CA PHE A 20 5.33 -0.75 19.59
C PHE A 20 5.08 0.58 18.87
N VAL A 21 5.62 0.73 17.68
CA VAL A 21 5.41 1.89 16.81
C VAL A 21 4.38 1.51 15.75
N GLY A 22 3.14 1.93 15.96
CA GLY A 22 2.07 1.71 14.99
C GLY A 22 2.15 2.70 13.82
N GLY A 23 1.60 2.31 12.68
CA GLY A 23 1.51 3.09 11.44
C GLY A 23 1.78 2.25 10.20
N GLU A 24 1.68 2.87 9.04
CA GLU A 24 1.99 2.24 7.75
C GLU A 24 3.47 2.44 7.39
N PRO A 25 4.16 1.42 6.84
CA PRO A 25 5.49 1.61 6.29
C PRO A 25 5.49 2.69 5.21
N LEU A 26 6.53 3.51 5.16
CA LEU A 26 6.60 4.63 4.22
C LEU A 26 6.49 4.17 2.75
N SER A 27 7.00 2.98 2.42
CA SER A 27 6.87 2.38 1.10
C SER A 27 5.41 2.22 0.63
N ARG A 28 4.44 2.10 1.54
CA ARG A 28 3.01 2.10 1.21
C ARG A 28 2.53 3.47 0.73
N VAL A 29 3.07 4.55 1.30
CA VAL A 29 2.72 5.93 0.94
C VAL A 29 3.14 6.27 -0.50
N PHE A 30 4.09 5.51 -1.08
CA PHE A 30 4.51 5.66 -2.47
C PHE A 30 3.42 5.28 -3.47
N THR A 31 2.48 4.41 -3.08
CA THR A 31 1.50 3.81 -3.98
C THR A 31 0.32 4.76 -4.27
N ASN A 32 -0.22 4.66 -5.48
CA ASN A 32 -1.42 5.40 -5.86
C ASN A 32 -2.66 4.91 -5.13
N ASP A 33 -2.76 3.59 -4.88
CA ASP A 33 -3.84 3.00 -4.07
C ASP A 33 -3.90 3.62 -2.66
N PHE A 34 -2.75 3.70 -1.95
CA PHE A 34 -2.69 4.34 -0.65
C PHE A 34 -3.16 5.79 -0.71
N ARG A 35 -2.65 6.57 -1.67
CA ARG A 35 -3.00 7.98 -1.80
C ARG A 35 -4.50 8.21 -2.02
N VAL A 36 -5.12 7.38 -2.86
CA VAL A 36 -6.55 7.49 -3.12
C VAL A 36 -7.35 7.05 -1.90
N ARG A 37 -7.04 5.89 -1.34
CA ARG A 37 -7.74 5.32 -0.18
C ARG A 37 -7.69 6.25 1.04
N GLU A 38 -6.51 6.75 1.37
CA GLU A 38 -6.31 7.64 2.53
C GLU A 38 -6.61 9.10 2.20
N GLY A 39 -6.87 9.45 0.94
CA GLY A 39 -7.03 10.82 0.47
C GLY A 39 -5.76 11.65 0.70
N PHE A 40 -4.60 11.00 0.56
CA PHE A 40 -3.30 11.59 0.78
C PHE A 40 -2.90 12.47 -0.42
N ALA A 41 -3.05 13.78 -0.26
CA ALA A 41 -2.81 14.78 -1.31
C ALA A 41 -1.32 15.19 -1.39
N ASP A 42 -1.00 16.05 -2.34
CA ASP A 42 0.36 16.57 -2.50
C ASP A 42 0.79 17.47 -1.32
N GLU A 43 -0.16 18.16 -0.70
CA GLU A 43 0.07 18.94 0.52
C GLU A 43 0.41 18.04 1.71
N ASP A 44 -0.22 16.87 1.81
CA ASP A 44 0.10 15.90 2.84
C ASP A 44 1.49 15.30 2.61
N ALA A 45 1.85 15.04 1.35
CA ALA A 45 3.19 14.62 0.97
C ALA A 45 4.24 15.68 1.33
N ALA A 46 3.98 16.95 1.04
CA ALA A 46 4.87 18.05 1.41
C ALA A 46 5.02 18.15 2.93
N THR A 47 3.93 18.02 3.69
CA THR A 47 3.96 18.06 5.15
C THR A 47 4.76 16.89 5.74
N LEU A 48 4.56 15.69 5.21
CA LEU A 48 5.32 14.49 5.63
C LEU A 48 6.82 14.68 5.35
N VAL A 49 7.16 15.11 4.15
CA VAL A 49 8.54 15.32 3.71
C VAL A 49 9.25 16.39 4.54
N ASP A 50 8.57 17.47 4.90
CA ASP A 50 9.14 18.51 5.77
C ASP A 50 9.41 17.99 7.19
N ARG A 51 8.48 17.23 7.77
CA ARG A 51 8.68 16.58 9.08
C ARG A 51 9.80 15.54 9.06
N MET A 52 9.95 14.81 7.96
CA MET A 52 11.10 13.93 7.76
C MET A 52 12.40 14.73 7.71
N ARG A 53 12.39 15.89 7.04
CA ARG A 53 13.54 16.81 6.99
C ARG A 53 13.92 17.32 8.39
N GLU A 54 12.92 17.71 9.17
CA GLU A 54 13.13 18.13 10.57
C GLU A 54 13.71 17.00 11.42
N THR A 55 13.25 15.76 11.22
CA THR A 55 13.77 14.59 11.93
C THR A 55 15.25 14.35 11.64
N VAL A 56 15.65 14.37 10.36
CA VAL A 56 17.07 14.24 9.96
C VAL A 56 17.90 15.40 10.52
N ASN A 57 17.36 16.61 10.49
CA ASN A 57 18.06 17.78 11.02
C ASN A 57 18.25 17.68 12.53
N CYS A 58 17.25 17.18 13.25
CA CYS A 58 17.34 16.93 14.69
C CYS A 58 18.43 15.87 15.00
N ALA A 59 18.52 14.78 14.23
CA ALA A 59 19.59 13.79 14.38
C ALA A 59 20.97 14.44 14.21
N HIS A 60 21.16 15.26 13.17
CA HIS A 60 22.43 15.95 12.91
C HIS A 60 22.80 16.94 14.01
N GLN A 61 21.84 17.68 14.56
CA GLN A 61 22.06 18.58 15.71
C GLN A 61 22.58 17.82 16.94
N HIS A 62 22.16 16.56 17.10
CA HIS A 62 22.63 15.67 18.15
C HIS A 62 23.87 14.85 17.77
N ARG A 63 24.55 15.21 16.67
CA ARG A 63 25.77 14.55 16.15
C ARG A 63 25.54 13.07 15.82
N ALA A 64 24.33 12.70 15.43
CA ALA A 64 23.99 11.40 14.94
C ALA A 64 23.85 11.44 13.41
N THR A 65 24.37 10.43 12.72
CA THR A 65 24.16 10.18 11.29
C THR A 65 23.28 8.95 11.16
N MET A 66 22.16 9.08 10.47
CA MET A 66 21.13 8.02 10.42
C MET A 66 21.56 6.82 9.56
N VAL A 67 22.38 7.08 8.55
CA VAL A 67 22.97 6.11 7.61
C VAL A 67 21.92 5.32 6.83
N ASP A 68 21.13 4.47 7.49
CA ASP A 68 20.16 3.57 6.84
C ASP A 68 18.70 4.03 7.04
N ALA A 69 18.44 5.31 6.77
CA ALA A 69 17.08 5.88 6.81
C ALA A 69 16.28 5.53 5.53
N ASN A 70 16.19 4.24 5.20
CA ASN A 70 15.47 3.74 4.04
C ASN A 70 13.94 3.73 4.27
N GLU A 71 13.16 3.47 3.21
CA GLU A 71 11.69 3.50 3.23
C GLU A 71 11.03 2.44 4.14
N LEU A 72 11.78 1.45 4.60
CA LEU A 72 11.30 0.42 5.52
C LEU A 72 11.54 0.81 6.98
N ASN A 73 12.48 1.73 7.22
CA ASN A 73 12.82 2.26 8.55
C ASN A 73 12.00 3.50 8.91
N TRP A 74 11.09 3.92 8.04
CA TRP A 74 10.11 4.96 8.32
C TRP A 74 8.71 4.37 8.42
N VAL A 75 7.99 4.75 9.46
CA VAL A 75 6.57 4.44 9.65
C VAL A 75 5.81 5.76 9.74
N VAL A 76 4.68 5.82 9.06
CA VAL A 76 3.81 6.99 9.04
C VAL A 76 2.54 6.68 9.80
N ALA A 77 2.25 7.44 10.84
CA ALA A 77 0.98 7.34 11.54
C ALA A 77 -0.13 7.96 10.68
N VAL A 78 -1.12 7.14 10.32
CA VAL A 78 -2.21 7.52 9.39
C VAL A 78 -3.52 7.80 10.14
N HIS A 79 -3.52 7.74 11.47
CA HIS A 79 -4.74 7.86 12.27
C HIS A 79 -5.22 9.30 12.43
N GLY A 80 -6.42 9.53 11.91
CA GLY A 80 -7.18 10.76 12.01
C GLY A 80 -6.75 11.82 10.99
N VAL A 81 -7.68 12.67 10.64
CA VAL A 81 -7.55 13.81 9.73
C VAL A 81 -6.15 14.43 9.77
N ARG A 82 -5.31 14.12 8.74
CA ARG A 82 -3.93 14.60 8.52
C ARG A 82 -2.80 13.86 9.25
N GLY A 83 -2.80 12.53 9.27
CA GLY A 83 -1.68 11.74 9.75
C GLY A 83 -0.46 11.81 8.82
N THR A 84 0.38 12.81 9.00
CA THR A 84 1.65 12.98 8.28
C THR A 84 2.82 12.98 9.27
N GLU A 85 2.71 12.19 10.34
CA GLU A 85 3.74 12.12 11.38
C GLU A 85 4.69 10.95 11.10
N PRO A 86 5.94 11.23 10.67
CA PRO A 86 6.93 10.19 10.45
C PRO A 86 7.53 9.74 11.78
N ARG A 87 7.78 8.43 11.88
CA ARG A 87 8.49 7.82 13.00
C ARG A 87 9.61 6.95 12.44
N VAL A 88 10.78 7.06 13.03
CA VAL A 88 11.95 6.28 12.60
C VAL A 88 12.06 5.02 13.44
N LEU A 89 12.33 3.91 12.75
CA LEU A 89 12.67 2.63 13.34
C LEU A 89 14.16 2.37 13.17
N ASP A 90 14.65 1.31 13.80
CA ASP A 90 15.99 0.74 13.57
C ASP A 90 17.14 1.73 13.79
N VAL A 91 17.09 2.42 14.93
CA VAL A 91 18.11 3.44 15.31
C VAL A 91 19.47 2.84 15.68
N ASP A 92 19.60 1.53 15.78
CA ASP A 92 20.86 0.82 16.02
C ASP A 92 21.77 0.77 14.77
N SER A 93 21.24 1.08 13.58
CA SER A 93 22.02 1.32 12.37
C SER A 93 22.71 2.70 12.34
N TRP A 94 22.39 3.60 13.29
CA TRP A 94 22.90 4.96 13.31
C TRP A 94 24.36 5.04 13.77
N MET A 95 25.11 5.95 13.16
CA MET A 95 26.47 6.28 13.59
C MET A 95 26.42 7.41 14.61
N ILE A 96 26.87 7.13 15.84
CA ILE A 96 26.85 8.10 16.95
C ILE A 96 28.20 8.05 17.69
N GLY A 97 28.96 9.12 17.63
CA GLY A 97 30.24 9.21 18.30
C GLY A 97 31.22 8.12 17.87
N LYS A 98 31.60 7.21 18.77
CA LYS A 98 32.48 6.08 18.50
C LYS A 98 31.77 4.83 17.94
N TRP A 99 30.46 4.83 17.89
CA TRP A 99 29.65 3.69 17.41
C TRP A 99 29.50 3.81 15.89
N PRO A 100 30.07 2.85 15.10
CA PRO A 100 29.95 2.88 13.66
C PRO A 100 28.58 2.43 13.21
N ALA A 101 28.21 2.81 11.99
CA ALA A 101 27.06 2.24 11.31
C ALA A 101 27.25 0.74 11.07
N THR A 102 26.16 -0.02 11.13
CA THR A 102 26.18 -1.48 10.94
C THR A 102 25.92 -1.89 9.49
N VAL A 103 24.90 -1.34 8.88
CA VAL A 103 24.44 -1.68 7.52
C VAL A 103 23.85 -0.44 6.86
N ILE A 104 23.83 -0.41 5.54
CA ILE A 104 23.06 0.54 4.71
C ILE A 104 22.41 -0.21 3.55
N MET A 105 21.15 0.11 3.26
CA MET A 105 20.45 -0.40 2.09
C MET A 105 21.07 0.18 0.81
N PRO A 106 21.47 -0.64 -0.18
CA PRO A 106 22.15 -0.17 -1.39
C PRO A 106 21.35 0.86 -2.20
N SER A 107 20.02 0.80 -2.19
CA SER A 107 19.14 1.72 -2.93
C SER A 107 19.20 3.16 -2.46
N ILE A 108 19.57 3.42 -1.20
CA ILE A 108 19.69 4.77 -0.65
C ILE A 108 21.14 5.20 -0.44
N ARG A 109 22.10 4.32 -0.75
CA ARG A 109 23.52 4.61 -0.54
C ARG A 109 24.03 5.68 -1.50
N ASP A 110 24.70 6.69 -0.97
CA ASP A 110 25.48 7.61 -1.81
C ASP A 110 26.78 6.94 -2.25
N TRP A 111 26.78 6.36 -3.44
CA TRP A 111 27.93 5.64 -4.00
C TRP A 111 29.10 6.55 -4.38
N ARG A 112 28.93 7.86 -4.34
CA ARG A 112 29.99 8.86 -4.58
C ARG A 112 30.69 9.25 -3.29
N ALA A 113 30.05 9.05 -2.15
CA ALA A 113 30.64 9.36 -0.85
C ALA A 113 31.59 8.27 -0.37
N LYS A 114 32.73 8.68 0.18
CA LYS A 114 33.73 7.77 0.77
C LYS A 114 33.41 7.42 2.23
N GLN A 115 32.68 8.27 2.92
CA GLN A 115 32.33 8.13 4.34
C GLN A 115 30.90 8.57 4.56
N PHE A 116 30.25 8.00 5.57
CA PHE A 116 28.94 8.42 6.02
C PHE A 116 29.01 9.74 6.79
N GLY A 117 27.99 10.55 6.66
CA GLY A 117 27.86 11.84 7.34
C GLY A 117 26.55 12.54 6.95
N PRO A 118 26.35 13.78 7.41
CA PRO A 118 25.11 14.52 7.12
C PRO A 118 24.76 14.61 5.64
N SER A 119 25.73 14.72 4.75
CA SER A 119 25.49 14.79 3.30
C SER A 119 24.96 13.48 2.72
N THR A 120 25.40 12.33 3.24
CA THR A 120 24.88 11.02 2.83
C THR A 120 23.46 10.77 3.34
N ASP A 121 23.15 11.26 4.54
CA ASP A 121 21.78 11.23 5.05
C ASP A 121 20.83 12.09 4.20
N TRP A 122 21.27 13.28 3.78
CA TRP A 122 20.47 14.12 2.89
C TRP A 122 20.27 13.48 1.52
N PHE A 123 21.26 12.76 1.01
CA PHE A 123 21.10 11.98 -0.21
C PHE A 123 20.04 10.87 -0.03
N ALA A 124 20.15 10.07 1.04
CA ALA A 124 19.19 9.01 1.38
C ALA A 124 17.78 9.57 1.60
N TRP A 125 17.65 10.67 2.35
CA TRP A 125 16.39 11.40 2.51
C TRP A 125 15.83 11.82 1.16
N GLY A 126 16.67 12.34 0.27
CA GLY A 126 16.26 12.74 -1.07
C GLY A 126 15.70 11.56 -1.87
N VAL A 127 16.37 10.41 -1.86
CA VAL A 127 15.89 9.20 -2.55
C VAL A 127 14.53 8.77 -2.05
N VAL A 128 14.34 8.73 -0.73
CA VAL A 128 13.10 8.26 -0.12
C VAL A 128 11.96 9.26 -0.32
N THR A 129 12.22 10.54 -0.11
CA THR A 129 11.19 11.58 -0.22
C THR A 129 10.78 11.87 -1.67
N PHE A 130 11.68 11.70 -2.63
CA PHE A 130 11.32 11.73 -4.04
C PHE A 130 10.28 10.66 -4.37
N GLN A 131 10.40 9.45 -3.79
CA GLN A 131 9.41 8.38 -3.94
C GLN A 131 8.08 8.72 -3.25
N VAL A 132 8.09 9.45 -2.13
CA VAL A 132 6.84 9.95 -1.51
C VAL A 132 6.06 10.81 -2.49
N PHE A 133 6.70 11.70 -3.23
CA PHE A 133 6.02 12.53 -4.22
C PHE A 133 5.63 11.77 -5.48
N THR A 134 6.54 11.00 -6.05
CA THR A 134 6.45 10.52 -7.44
C THR A 134 6.08 9.03 -7.57
N GLY A 135 6.28 8.24 -6.52
CA GLY A 135 6.07 6.79 -6.54
C GLY A 135 7.21 6.00 -7.17
N ILE A 136 8.28 6.66 -7.64
CA ILE A 136 9.40 5.96 -8.27
C ILE A 136 10.75 6.38 -7.65
N HIS A 137 11.65 5.44 -7.54
CA HIS A 137 13.04 5.70 -7.15
C HIS A 137 13.76 6.59 -8.19
N PRO A 138 14.53 7.63 -7.78
CA PRO A 138 15.11 8.61 -8.70
C PRO A 138 16.08 8.05 -9.75
N TYR A 139 16.49 6.82 -9.64
CA TYR A 139 17.35 6.14 -10.62
C TYR A 139 16.68 4.92 -11.28
N LYS A 140 15.36 4.77 -11.19
CA LYS A 140 14.58 3.77 -11.92
C LYS A 140 13.95 4.34 -13.21
N GLY A 141 13.08 3.57 -13.86
CA GLY A 141 12.57 3.84 -15.20
C GLY A 141 13.46 3.23 -16.29
N THR A 142 12.95 3.12 -17.51
CA THR A 142 13.68 2.51 -18.63
C THR A 142 14.62 3.51 -19.29
N LEU A 143 15.90 3.18 -19.37
CA LEU A 143 16.93 3.98 -20.05
C LEU A 143 17.81 3.06 -20.91
N ALA A 144 18.04 3.45 -22.15
CA ALA A 144 18.94 2.71 -23.06
C ALA A 144 20.34 2.56 -22.43
N GLY A 145 20.90 1.35 -22.53
CA GLY A 145 22.22 1.02 -21.97
C GLY A 145 22.21 0.55 -20.53
N TYR A 146 21.05 0.49 -19.85
CA TYR A 146 20.92 -0.02 -18.49
C TYR A 146 19.82 -1.09 -18.40
N LYS A 147 20.10 -2.15 -17.62
CA LYS A 147 19.11 -3.17 -17.27
C LYS A 147 18.38 -2.76 -15.98
N PRO A 148 17.16 -3.25 -15.73
CA PRO A 148 16.42 -2.97 -14.48
C PRO A 148 17.20 -3.30 -13.21
N ALA A 149 17.99 -4.38 -13.19
CA ALA A 149 18.80 -4.82 -12.05
C ALA A 149 20.08 -3.99 -11.84
N GLU A 150 20.41 -3.03 -12.71
CA GLU A 150 21.64 -2.23 -12.61
C GLU A 150 21.42 -0.90 -11.87
N LEU A 151 20.62 -0.90 -10.81
CA LEU A 151 20.30 0.30 -10.03
C LEU A 151 21.57 0.98 -9.49
N GLU A 152 22.45 0.21 -8.87
CA GLU A 152 23.72 0.71 -8.33
C GLU A 152 24.58 1.39 -9.39
N ARG A 153 24.67 0.80 -10.59
CA ARG A 153 25.41 1.39 -11.71
C ARG A 153 24.78 2.72 -12.13
N ARG A 154 23.46 2.80 -12.25
CA ARG A 154 22.75 4.04 -12.56
C ARG A 154 23.00 5.13 -11.51
N MET A 155 23.02 4.77 -10.23
CA MET A 155 23.31 5.69 -9.14
C MET A 155 24.76 6.22 -9.21
N LYS A 156 25.73 5.35 -9.47
CA LYS A 156 27.15 5.74 -9.68
C LYS A 156 27.34 6.68 -10.87
N ASP A 157 26.65 6.38 -11.97
CA ASP A 157 26.74 7.15 -13.22
C ASP A 157 25.91 8.45 -13.18
N GLY A 158 25.04 8.63 -12.16
CA GLY A 158 24.12 9.76 -12.07
C GLY A 158 23.00 9.73 -13.13
N ALA A 159 22.71 8.54 -13.66
CA ALA A 159 21.68 8.34 -14.70
C ALA A 159 20.28 8.32 -14.08
N SER A 160 19.82 9.49 -13.59
CA SER A 160 18.56 9.67 -12.87
C SER A 160 17.34 9.72 -13.81
N VAL A 161 16.16 9.79 -13.22
CA VAL A 161 14.87 9.99 -13.94
C VAL A 161 14.83 11.32 -14.72
N PHE A 162 15.71 12.27 -14.41
CA PHE A 162 15.84 13.53 -15.11
C PHE A 162 16.73 13.44 -16.34
N ALA A 163 17.41 12.33 -16.58
CA ALA A 163 18.29 12.16 -17.73
C ALA A 163 17.47 12.08 -19.04
N PRO A 164 17.96 12.68 -20.14
CA PRO A 164 17.29 12.58 -21.42
C PRO A 164 17.07 11.13 -21.87
N GLY A 165 15.89 10.81 -22.39
CA GLY A 165 15.56 9.49 -22.91
C GLY A 165 15.09 8.47 -21.86
N VAL A 166 15.00 8.84 -20.58
CA VAL A 166 14.35 8.01 -19.57
C VAL A 166 12.86 7.93 -19.86
N ARG A 167 12.34 6.71 -19.91
CA ARG A 167 10.90 6.43 -20.01
C ARG A 167 10.38 6.01 -18.64
N LEU A 168 9.39 6.75 -18.15
CA LEU A 168 8.73 6.47 -16.88
C LEU A 168 7.46 5.68 -17.13
N ASN A 169 7.11 4.83 -16.16
CA ASN A 169 5.80 4.17 -16.11
C ASN A 169 4.74 5.26 -15.82
N ALA A 170 3.56 5.14 -16.39
CA ALA A 170 2.49 6.11 -16.18
C ALA A 170 1.87 6.07 -14.75
N ALA A 171 2.19 5.05 -13.94
CA ALA A 171 1.91 5.09 -12.50
C ALA A 171 2.75 6.13 -11.74
N VAL A 172 3.85 6.62 -12.36
CA VAL A 172 4.70 7.66 -11.79
C VAL A 172 3.97 8.99 -11.88
N ARG A 173 3.81 9.65 -10.75
CA ARG A 173 3.15 10.97 -10.67
C ARG A 173 4.04 12.03 -11.30
N ASP A 174 3.39 13.04 -11.88
CA ASP A 174 4.09 14.19 -12.50
C ASP A 174 4.99 14.88 -11.47
N PHE A 175 6.20 15.20 -11.85
CA PHE A 175 7.17 15.89 -10.98
C PHE A 175 6.73 17.32 -10.61
N ASN A 176 5.76 17.90 -11.32
CA ASN A 176 5.16 19.18 -10.97
C ASN A 176 4.36 19.15 -9.63
N CYS A 177 4.09 17.96 -9.06
CA CYS A 177 3.61 17.85 -7.69
C CYS A 177 4.64 18.32 -6.65
N ILE A 178 5.92 18.46 -7.03
CA ILE A 178 7.02 18.93 -6.18
C ILE A 178 7.24 20.44 -6.44
N ARG A 179 7.28 21.25 -5.40
CA ARG A 179 7.51 22.68 -5.54
C ARG A 179 8.90 22.98 -6.08
N GLY A 180 9.02 24.05 -6.88
CA GLY A 180 10.20 24.37 -7.69
C GLY A 180 11.55 24.26 -6.96
N PRO A 181 11.78 24.94 -5.81
CA PRO A 181 13.06 24.88 -5.13
C PRO A 181 13.48 23.47 -4.73
N LEU A 182 12.52 22.65 -4.25
CA LEU A 182 12.81 21.28 -3.88
C LEU A 182 13.02 20.40 -5.13
N LEU A 183 12.26 20.60 -6.19
CA LEU A 183 12.47 19.88 -7.46
C LEU A 183 13.85 20.17 -8.05
N GLU A 184 14.30 21.43 -8.04
CA GLU A 184 15.64 21.80 -8.49
C GLU A 184 16.73 21.19 -7.60
N TRP A 185 16.50 21.13 -6.28
CA TRP A 185 17.41 20.43 -5.37
C TRP A 185 17.54 18.93 -5.71
N TYR A 186 16.42 18.24 -6.03
CA TYR A 186 16.45 16.85 -6.48
C TYR A 186 17.25 16.68 -7.77
N ARG A 187 17.07 17.60 -8.76
CA ARG A 187 17.85 17.61 -10.01
C ARG A 187 19.34 17.79 -9.74
N ALA A 188 19.70 18.77 -8.94
CA ALA A 188 21.07 19.03 -8.54
C ALA A 188 21.71 17.84 -7.83
N THR A 189 20.96 17.22 -6.91
CA THR A 189 21.44 16.08 -6.12
C THR A 189 21.62 14.83 -6.98
N PHE A 190 20.61 14.45 -7.77
CA PHE A 190 20.62 13.15 -8.44
C PHE A 190 21.30 13.17 -9.81
N GLN A 191 21.22 14.28 -10.55
CA GLN A 191 21.83 14.39 -11.86
C GLN A 191 23.21 15.04 -11.82
N GLN A 192 23.35 16.15 -11.09
CA GLN A 192 24.60 16.94 -11.06
C GLN A 192 25.56 16.45 -9.96
N GLY A 193 25.04 15.71 -8.99
CA GLY A 193 25.84 15.15 -7.88
C GLY A 193 26.14 16.15 -6.78
N GLU A 194 25.38 17.25 -6.71
CA GLU A 194 25.52 18.21 -5.63
C GLU A 194 25.05 17.63 -4.28
N ARG A 195 25.66 18.13 -3.22
CA ARG A 195 25.34 17.72 -1.83
C ARG A 195 25.14 18.97 -0.99
N SER A 196 23.88 19.32 -0.79
CA SER A 196 23.46 20.46 0.03
C SER A 196 22.30 20.04 0.94
N ILE A 197 22.01 20.88 1.93
CA ILE A 197 20.82 20.71 2.76
C ILE A 197 19.59 20.99 1.90
N PRO A 198 18.57 20.12 1.89
CA PRO A 198 17.37 20.34 1.10
C PRO A 198 16.57 21.56 1.59
N PRO A 199 15.97 22.33 0.69
CA PRO A 199 15.00 23.36 1.07
C PRO A 199 13.74 22.71 1.67
N SER A 200 12.92 23.52 2.36
CA SER A 200 11.59 23.08 2.77
C SER A 200 10.72 22.81 1.55
N PRO A 201 9.88 21.76 1.55
CA PRO A 201 8.87 21.56 0.51
C PRO A 201 7.85 22.71 0.42
N PHE A 202 7.83 23.62 1.40
CA PHE A 202 6.98 24.80 1.40
C PHE A 202 7.68 26.06 0.90
N ASP A 203 8.98 26.01 0.64
CA ASP A 203 9.69 27.14 0.08
C ASP A 203 9.13 27.53 -1.29
N THR A 204 8.70 28.76 -1.44
CA THR A 204 8.23 29.33 -2.69
C THR A 204 9.37 30.11 -3.32
N GLY A 205 10.14 29.48 -4.20
CA GLY A 205 11.03 30.20 -5.09
C GLY A 205 10.22 31.10 -6.03
N VAL A 206 10.84 32.15 -6.54
CA VAL A 206 10.22 33.11 -7.48
C VAL A 206 9.51 32.33 -8.59
N THR A 207 8.25 32.67 -8.79
CA THR A 207 7.29 32.04 -9.71
C THR A 207 7.85 31.85 -11.10
N VAL A 208 8.04 30.61 -11.54
CA VAL A 208 8.06 30.25 -12.94
C VAL A 208 6.65 29.75 -13.29
N SER A 209 6.08 30.41 -14.32
CA SER A 209 4.77 30.22 -14.89
C SER A 209 4.36 28.73 -14.98
N ALA A 210 3.15 28.41 -14.45
CA ALA A 210 2.52 27.11 -14.57
C ALA A 210 2.40 26.71 -16.05
N ALA A 211 3.05 25.62 -16.43
CA ALA A 211 2.74 24.92 -17.67
C ALA A 211 1.34 24.32 -17.56
N ALA A 212 0.50 24.61 -18.55
CA ALA A 212 -0.88 24.21 -18.60
C ALA A 212 -1.04 22.70 -18.38
N LYS A 213 -1.97 22.30 -17.51
CA LYS A 213 -2.45 20.90 -17.42
C LYS A 213 -2.87 20.45 -18.80
N VAL A 214 -2.15 19.52 -19.38
CA VAL A 214 -2.60 18.83 -20.59
C VAL A 214 -3.81 18.00 -20.19
N ALA A 215 -4.99 18.46 -20.57
CA ALA A 215 -6.22 17.68 -20.43
C ALA A 215 -6.03 16.39 -21.23
N ARG A 216 -6.10 15.24 -20.53
CA ARG A 216 -6.06 13.93 -21.17
C ARG A 216 -7.29 13.80 -22.06
N VAL A 217 -7.12 13.86 -23.36
CA VAL A 217 -8.21 13.62 -24.32
C VAL A 217 -8.51 12.12 -24.29
N ILE A 218 -9.68 11.76 -23.77
CA ILE A 218 -10.19 10.39 -23.84
C ILE A 218 -10.61 10.16 -25.29
N VAL A 219 -9.76 9.48 -26.07
CA VAL A 219 -10.13 9.03 -27.41
C VAL A 219 -10.87 7.72 -27.24
N THR A 220 -12.19 7.74 -27.49
CA THR A 220 -13.02 6.53 -27.60
C THR A 220 -12.62 5.78 -28.86
N GLY A 221 -11.69 4.84 -28.73
CA GLY A 221 -11.34 3.91 -29.79
C GLY A 221 -12.18 2.63 -29.68
N GLN A 222 -12.38 1.93 -30.78
CA GLN A 222 -13.02 0.62 -30.81
C GLN A 222 -12.09 -0.43 -30.14
N GLY A 223 -12.15 -0.52 -28.79
CA GLY A 223 -11.39 -1.48 -28.02
C GLY A 223 -12.10 -2.83 -27.85
N ILE A 224 -11.35 -3.84 -27.39
CA ILE A 224 -11.87 -5.16 -27.00
C ILE A 224 -12.68 -5.07 -25.71
N LEU A 225 -12.45 -4.01 -24.91
CA LEU A 225 -13.09 -3.78 -23.64
C LEU A 225 -14.22 -2.75 -23.79
N VAL A 226 -15.22 -2.89 -22.94
CA VAL A 226 -16.33 -1.95 -22.77
C VAL A 226 -16.25 -1.36 -21.37
N TYR A 227 -16.36 -0.05 -21.29
CA TYR A 227 -16.24 0.73 -20.07
C TYR A 227 -17.58 1.44 -19.80
N ASP A 228 -18.17 1.16 -18.65
CA ASP A 228 -19.41 1.81 -18.22
C ASP A 228 -19.14 2.62 -16.94
N ARG A 229 -19.45 3.92 -16.95
CA ARG A 229 -19.32 4.76 -15.75
C ARG A 229 -20.47 4.46 -14.79
N LEU A 230 -20.13 3.96 -13.61
CA LEU A 230 -21.09 3.56 -12.57
C LEU A 230 -21.41 4.69 -11.59
N LEU A 231 -20.40 5.52 -11.29
CA LEU A 231 -20.52 6.63 -10.35
C LEU A 231 -19.63 7.79 -10.79
N GLN A 232 -20.20 9.00 -10.76
CA GLN A 232 -19.45 10.24 -10.95
C GLN A 232 -19.02 10.82 -9.60
N GLY A 233 -17.77 11.18 -9.48
CA GLY A 233 -17.12 11.62 -8.23
C GLY A 233 -16.76 13.11 -8.19
N SER A 234 -17.31 13.96 -9.08
CA SER A 234 -16.92 15.37 -9.22
C SER A 234 -16.93 16.18 -7.92
N ASP A 235 -17.96 15.98 -7.07
CA ASP A 235 -18.13 16.75 -5.84
C ASP A 235 -17.61 15.98 -4.60
N ASP A 236 -17.67 14.65 -4.65
CA ASP A 236 -17.24 13.75 -3.59
C ASP A 236 -16.64 12.48 -4.20
N PRO A 237 -15.33 12.48 -4.46
CA PRO A 237 -14.67 11.41 -5.20
C PRO A 237 -14.73 10.07 -4.46
N ALA A 238 -14.84 8.99 -5.24
CA ALA A 238 -14.64 7.64 -4.75
C ALA A 238 -13.17 7.44 -4.31
N ILE A 239 -12.98 6.75 -3.19
CA ILE A 239 -11.65 6.42 -2.67
C ILE A 239 -11.44 4.92 -2.49
N ARG A 240 -12.52 4.14 -2.39
CA ARG A 240 -12.44 2.68 -2.25
C ARG A 240 -13.72 2.02 -2.77
N THR A 241 -13.57 0.86 -3.41
CA THR A 241 -14.67 -0.03 -3.77
C THR A 241 -14.63 -1.29 -2.91
N PHE A 242 -15.79 -1.77 -2.45
CA PHE A 242 -15.92 -3.04 -1.76
C PHE A 242 -16.50 -4.09 -2.70
N SER A 243 -16.10 -5.34 -2.53
CA SER A 243 -16.54 -6.45 -3.39
C SER A 243 -18.08 -6.67 -3.42
N CYS A 244 -18.77 -6.16 -2.43
CA CYS A 244 -20.24 -6.15 -2.37
C CYS A 244 -20.89 -5.04 -3.22
N GLY A 245 -20.14 -4.22 -3.95
CA GLY A 245 -20.66 -3.15 -4.79
C GLY A 245 -20.93 -1.82 -4.06
N VAL A 246 -20.44 -1.70 -2.85
CA VAL A 246 -20.46 -0.43 -2.12
C VAL A 246 -19.20 0.35 -2.44
N VAL A 247 -19.32 1.66 -2.54
CA VAL A 247 -18.23 2.62 -2.76
C VAL A 247 -18.11 3.52 -1.55
N LEU A 248 -16.90 3.65 -1.03
CA LEU A 248 -16.58 4.67 -0.04
C LEU A 248 -16.16 5.95 -0.75
N ARG A 249 -16.81 7.05 -0.42
CA ARG A 249 -16.48 8.39 -0.90
C ARG A 249 -15.56 9.11 0.08
N ARG A 250 -14.87 10.12 -0.38
CA ARG A 250 -13.94 10.92 0.45
C ARG A 250 -14.60 11.54 1.68
N SER A 251 -15.86 11.91 1.59
CA SER A 251 -16.65 12.44 2.72
C SER A 251 -16.98 11.40 3.80
N GLY A 252 -16.70 10.11 3.57
CA GLY A 252 -17.12 8.99 4.41
C GLY A 252 -18.47 8.42 4.02
N GLN A 253 -19.15 8.92 2.98
CA GLN A 253 -20.41 8.35 2.52
C GLN A 253 -20.16 6.98 1.89
N LEU A 254 -21.07 6.04 2.20
CA LEU A 254 -21.17 4.73 1.56
C LEU A 254 -22.26 4.78 0.49
N TYR A 255 -21.89 4.52 -0.75
CA TYR A 255 -22.77 4.53 -1.90
C TYR A 255 -22.89 3.13 -2.50
N ASP A 256 -24.11 2.64 -2.69
CA ASP A 256 -24.34 1.34 -3.31
C ASP A 256 -24.57 1.47 -4.81
N LEU A 257 -23.74 0.79 -5.59
CA LEU A 257 -23.76 0.82 -7.05
C LEU A 257 -25.02 0.18 -7.65
N ALA A 258 -25.58 -0.83 -6.96
CA ALA A 258 -26.76 -1.54 -7.45
C ALA A 258 -28.02 -0.68 -7.36
N THR A 259 -28.25 -0.06 -6.21
CA THR A 259 -29.43 0.78 -5.97
C THR A 259 -29.23 2.25 -6.37
N LYS A 260 -27.98 2.64 -6.64
CA LYS A 260 -27.57 4.03 -6.93
C LYS A 260 -27.96 5.01 -5.81
N ARG A 261 -27.79 4.60 -4.55
CA ARG A 261 -28.16 5.39 -3.37
C ARG A 261 -27.03 5.44 -2.35
N THR A 262 -26.96 6.54 -1.61
CA THR A 262 -26.19 6.59 -0.37
C THR A 262 -26.90 5.74 0.68
N ILE A 263 -26.19 4.77 1.24
CA ILE A 263 -26.73 3.81 2.21
C ILE A 263 -26.35 4.13 3.65
N GLY A 264 -25.28 4.90 3.86
CA GLY A 264 -24.80 5.23 5.19
C GLY A 264 -23.57 6.12 5.15
N ARG A 265 -22.95 6.25 6.32
CA ARG A 265 -21.71 7.00 6.49
C ARG A 265 -20.82 6.32 7.51
N VAL A 266 -19.51 6.36 7.29
CA VAL A 266 -18.46 5.88 8.18
C VAL A 266 -17.57 7.02 8.65
N THR A 267 -16.87 6.79 9.74
CA THR A 267 -15.92 7.75 10.33
C THR A 267 -14.48 7.42 9.94
N SER A 268 -14.20 6.14 9.74
CA SER A 268 -12.87 5.67 9.35
C SER A 268 -12.83 5.25 7.89
N ARG A 269 -11.69 5.49 7.23
CA ARG A 269 -11.41 4.96 5.89
C ARG A 269 -10.99 3.49 5.91
N GLU A 270 -10.61 2.98 7.07
CA GLU A 270 -10.28 1.58 7.30
C GLU A 270 -11.51 0.72 7.65
N CYS A 271 -12.69 1.17 7.25
CA CYS A 271 -13.93 0.41 7.41
C CYS A 271 -13.98 -0.79 6.47
N GLU A 272 -14.81 -1.78 6.80
CA GLU A 272 -15.18 -2.88 5.91
C GLU A 272 -16.69 -3.00 5.78
N VAL A 273 -17.14 -3.39 4.59
CA VAL A 273 -18.55 -3.57 4.28
C VAL A 273 -18.76 -4.93 3.64
N VAL A 274 -19.67 -5.71 4.22
CA VAL A 274 -20.11 -7.00 3.64
C VAL A 274 -21.61 -7.03 3.51
N THR A 275 -22.11 -7.77 2.52
CA THR A 275 -23.56 -7.91 2.29
C THR A 275 -24.03 -9.32 2.59
N ARG A 276 -25.22 -9.43 3.18
CA ARG A 276 -25.91 -10.69 3.41
C ARG A 276 -27.40 -10.44 3.63
N ASN A 277 -28.25 -11.31 3.10
CA ASN A 277 -29.71 -11.27 3.31
C ASN A 277 -30.36 -9.92 2.98
N GLY A 278 -29.89 -9.26 1.93
CA GLY A 278 -30.46 -7.99 1.45
C GLY A 278 -30.12 -6.76 2.30
N GLY A 279 -29.07 -6.81 3.10
CA GLY A 279 -28.57 -5.67 3.86
C GLY A 279 -27.04 -5.67 3.94
N TRP A 280 -26.48 -4.65 4.58
CA TRP A 280 -25.05 -4.45 4.74
C TRP A 280 -24.66 -4.46 6.22
N LEU A 281 -23.63 -5.22 6.56
CA LEU A 281 -22.91 -5.07 7.82
C LEU A 281 -21.71 -4.16 7.57
N VAL A 282 -21.62 -3.09 8.32
CA VAL A 282 -20.54 -2.12 8.28
C VAL A 282 -19.73 -2.27 9.56
N ALA A 283 -18.44 -2.54 9.41
CA ALA A 283 -17.46 -2.49 10.48
C ALA A 283 -16.66 -1.19 10.33
N ASP A 284 -16.66 -0.36 11.34
CA ASP A 284 -16.03 0.96 11.36
C ASP A 284 -15.24 1.16 12.65
N TRP A 285 -14.54 2.26 12.78
CA TRP A 285 -13.75 2.61 13.95
C TRP A 285 -14.21 3.94 14.55
N GLU A 286 -14.38 3.96 15.86
CA GLU A 286 -14.55 5.17 16.64
C GLU A 286 -13.32 5.35 17.54
N GLY A 287 -12.35 6.15 17.06
CA GLY A 287 -11.00 6.13 17.60
C GLY A 287 -10.37 4.74 17.45
N ASP A 288 -9.96 4.13 18.56
CA ASP A 288 -9.37 2.77 18.57
C ASP A 288 -10.39 1.65 18.84
N ARG A 289 -11.68 1.96 18.85
CA ARG A 289 -12.74 0.99 19.14
C ARG A 289 -13.45 0.56 17.88
N PRO A 290 -13.55 -0.75 17.62
CA PRO A 290 -14.39 -1.27 16.54
C PRO A 290 -15.87 -1.02 16.86
N THR A 291 -16.58 -0.52 15.87
CA THR A 291 -18.03 -0.32 15.91
C THR A 291 -18.69 -1.07 14.77
N PHE A 292 -19.91 -1.49 14.97
CA PHE A 292 -20.63 -2.28 13.98
C PHE A 292 -22.04 -1.73 13.80
N SER A 293 -22.46 -1.61 12.56
CA SER A 293 -23.82 -1.24 12.23
C SER A 293 -24.38 -2.13 11.11
N TYR A 294 -25.67 -2.36 11.17
CA TYR A 294 -26.40 -3.04 10.10
C TYR A 294 -27.30 -2.04 9.40
N ILE A 295 -27.22 -2.03 8.09
CA ILE A 295 -28.08 -1.20 7.23
C ILE A 295 -29.06 -2.11 6.51
N ASN A 296 -30.34 -1.91 6.73
CA ASN A 296 -31.38 -2.68 6.07
C ASN A 296 -31.51 -2.24 4.61
N GLY A 297 -31.38 -3.16 3.65
CA GLY A 297 -31.38 -2.85 2.23
C GLY A 297 -32.70 -2.31 1.67
N SER A 298 -33.81 -2.64 2.30
CA SER A 298 -35.14 -2.19 1.85
C SER A 298 -35.50 -0.80 2.39
N THR A 299 -35.19 -0.55 3.69
CA THR A 299 -35.61 0.69 4.38
C THR A 299 -34.47 1.71 4.48
N LEU A 300 -33.24 1.30 4.26
CA LEU A 300 -32.01 2.08 4.48
C LEU A 300 -31.87 2.59 5.93
N THR A 301 -32.55 1.95 6.86
CA THR A 301 -32.39 2.25 8.29
C THR A 301 -31.13 1.60 8.81
N SER A 302 -30.34 2.35 9.55
CA SER A 302 -29.12 1.86 10.21
C SER A 302 -29.40 1.53 11.68
N GLU A 303 -28.92 0.37 12.12
CA GLU A 303 -28.98 -0.09 13.50
C GLU A 303 -27.55 -0.30 14.01
N THR A 304 -27.14 0.37 15.08
CA THR A 304 -25.87 0.12 15.75
C THR A 304 -25.96 -1.17 16.56
N LEU A 305 -25.00 -2.07 16.36
CA LEU A 305 -24.98 -3.37 17.02
C LEU A 305 -24.21 -3.29 18.34
N SER A 306 -24.76 -3.85 19.41
CA SER A 306 -24.18 -3.79 20.77
C SER A 306 -23.03 -4.80 20.99
N PHE A 307 -22.48 -5.38 19.94
CA PHE A 307 -21.35 -6.31 20.01
C PHE A 307 -20.05 -5.56 20.26
N GLN A 308 -19.25 -6.06 21.20
CA GLN A 308 -17.94 -5.51 21.55
C GLN A 308 -16.86 -6.57 21.41
N ILE A 309 -15.79 -6.22 20.73
CA ILE A 309 -14.58 -7.03 20.58
C ILE A 309 -13.37 -6.12 20.56
N ARG A 310 -12.27 -6.54 21.16
CA ARG A 310 -11.01 -5.81 21.03
C ARG A 310 -10.33 -6.28 19.74
N GLY A 311 -10.27 -5.41 18.74
CA GLY A 311 -9.66 -5.69 17.46
C GLY A 311 -8.68 -4.60 17.06
N PHE A 312 -7.82 -4.88 16.06
CA PHE A 312 -6.79 -3.97 15.57
C PHE A 312 -6.93 -3.68 14.08
N LYS A 313 -7.60 -4.54 13.34
CA LYS A 313 -7.82 -4.41 11.89
C LYS A 313 -9.00 -5.28 11.47
N PHE A 314 -9.74 -4.82 10.45
CA PHE A 314 -10.73 -5.65 9.77
C PHE A 314 -10.15 -6.28 8.51
N LEU A 315 -10.65 -7.44 8.13
CA LEU A 315 -10.37 -8.12 6.87
C LEU A 315 -11.67 -8.71 6.30
N VAL A 316 -11.73 -8.75 4.99
CA VAL A 316 -12.81 -9.43 4.26
C VAL A 316 -12.22 -10.51 3.36
N SER A 317 -12.83 -11.68 3.37
CA SER A 317 -12.55 -12.75 2.41
C SER A 317 -13.87 -13.30 1.87
N GLY A 318 -14.17 -13.04 0.61
CA GLY A 318 -15.49 -13.27 0.04
C GLY A 318 -16.57 -12.46 0.77
N ASN A 319 -17.57 -13.13 1.36
CA ASN A 319 -18.62 -12.50 2.17
C ASN A 319 -18.38 -12.64 3.68
N ARG A 320 -17.20 -13.08 4.09
CA ARG A 320 -16.83 -13.26 5.50
C ARG A 320 -16.06 -12.06 5.99
N LEU A 321 -16.47 -11.55 7.14
CA LEU A 321 -15.82 -10.44 7.84
C LEU A 321 -15.00 -11.00 9.01
N PHE A 322 -13.81 -10.46 9.19
CA PHE A 322 -12.89 -10.83 10.27
C PHE A 322 -12.38 -9.59 10.99
N THR A 323 -11.96 -9.78 12.22
CA THR A 323 -11.13 -8.81 12.93
C THR A 323 -9.87 -9.47 13.46
N VAL A 324 -8.76 -8.75 13.42
CA VAL A 324 -7.50 -9.17 14.04
C VAL A 324 -7.58 -8.86 15.53
N THR A 325 -7.37 -9.86 16.37
CA THR A 325 -7.36 -9.74 17.83
C THR A 325 -5.99 -10.10 18.39
N ASP A 326 -5.79 -9.96 19.67
CA ASP A 326 -4.59 -10.44 20.39
C ASP A 326 -4.37 -11.97 20.30
N ARG A 327 -5.39 -12.72 19.91
CA ARG A 327 -5.34 -14.18 19.72
C ARG A 327 -5.12 -14.59 18.26
N GLY A 328 -5.17 -13.64 17.32
CA GLY A 328 -5.07 -13.89 15.89
C GLY A 328 -6.30 -13.41 15.12
N LEU A 329 -6.64 -14.10 14.05
CA LEU A 329 -7.75 -13.74 13.15
C LEU A 329 -9.06 -14.31 13.67
N THR A 330 -10.00 -13.46 14.06
CA THR A 330 -11.33 -13.85 14.56
C THR A 330 -12.39 -13.53 13.53
N GLU A 331 -13.19 -14.53 13.16
CA GLU A 331 -14.35 -14.34 12.28
C GLU A 331 -15.48 -13.63 13.02
N LEU A 332 -16.14 -12.69 12.35
CA LEU A 332 -17.34 -12.02 12.82
C LEU A 332 -18.56 -12.63 12.13
N VAL A 333 -19.36 -13.35 12.88
CA VAL A 333 -20.55 -14.06 12.36
C VAL A 333 -21.79 -13.28 12.74
N TRP A 334 -22.67 -13.03 11.76
CA TRP A 334 -23.90 -12.33 11.99
C TRP A 334 -25.09 -13.02 11.31
N PHE A 335 -26.24 -12.88 11.92
CA PHE A 335 -27.51 -13.43 11.44
C PHE A 335 -28.68 -12.57 11.88
N ILE A 336 -29.81 -12.70 11.18
CA ILE A 336 -31.03 -11.98 11.49
C ILE A 336 -31.96 -12.94 12.22
N PHE A 337 -32.38 -12.57 13.42
CA PHE A 337 -33.36 -13.28 14.21
C PHE A 337 -34.61 -12.40 14.41
N GLY A 338 -35.67 -12.72 13.70
CA GLY A 338 -36.86 -11.86 13.63
C GLY A 338 -36.53 -10.50 12.99
N LYS A 339 -36.62 -9.43 13.78
CA LYS A 339 -36.26 -8.05 13.34
C LYS A 339 -34.88 -7.60 13.86
N LYS A 340 -34.22 -8.42 14.68
CA LYS A 340 -32.93 -8.05 15.27
C LYS A 340 -31.78 -8.68 14.53
N VAL A 341 -30.71 -7.90 14.37
CA VAL A 341 -29.44 -8.40 13.87
C VAL A 341 -28.55 -8.73 15.05
N ILE A 342 -28.02 -9.94 15.05
CA ILE A 342 -27.11 -10.44 16.07
C ILE A 342 -25.76 -10.64 15.43
N LEU A 343 -24.74 -9.99 16.01
CA LEU A 343 -23.33 -10.14 15.64
C LEU A 343 -22.60 -10.84 16.80
N GLY A 344 -21.70 -11.75 16.47
CA GLY A 344 -20.90 -12.47 17.46
C GLY A 344 -19.53 -12.87 16.90
N ALA A 345 -18.63 -13.28 17.80
CA ALA A 345 -17.37 -13.89 17.42
C ALA A 345 -17.61 -15.34 17.01
N GLY A 346 -17.11 -15.71 15.85
CA GLY A 346 -17.04 -17.09 15.38
C GLY A 346 -15.72 -17.75 15.69
N ASN A 347 -15.16 -18.47 14.71
CA ASN A 347 -13.87 -19.14 14.85
C ASN A 347 -12.71 -18.13 14.99
N THR A 348 -11.71 -18.51 15.77
CA THR A 348 -10.45 -17.77 15.88
C THR A 348 -9.31 -18.68 15.45
N TRP A 349 -8.49 -18.20 14.51
CA TRP A 349 -7.26 -18.86 14.08
C TRP A 349 -6.06 -18.14 14.66
N GLY A 350 -5.22 -18.89 15.38
CA GLY A 350 -4.05 -18.32 16.05
C GLY A 350 -3.05 -17.70 15.06
N ALA A 351 -2.57 -16.51 15.38
CA ALA A 351 -1.47 -15.86 14.66
C ALA A 351 -0.61 -15.09 15.68
N GLN A 352 0.67 -15.00 15.41
CA GLN A 352 1.58 -14.21 16.24
C GLN A 352 1.38 -12.73 15.92
N VAL A 353 0.70 -12.00 16.78
CA VAL A 353 0.23 -10.63 16.53
C VAL A 353 1.37 -9.69 16.14
N ASN A 354 2.53 -9.78 16.80
CA ASN A 354 3.66 -8.89 16.58
C ASN A 354 4.52 -9.25 15.36
N SER A 355 4.36 -10.45 14.80
CA SER A 355 5.11 -10.93 13.63
C SER A 355 4.21 -11.19 12.42
N THR A 356 2.93 -10.84 12.50
CA THR A 356 1.97 -10.96 11.40
C THR A 356 1.55 -9.59 10.90
N ARG A 357 1.76 -9.34 9.63
CA ARG A 357 1.22 -8.18 8.91
C ARG A 357 -0.04 -8.60 8.17
N TRP A 358 -1.10 -7.81 8.31
CA TRP A 358 -2.40 -8.11 7.72
C TRP A 358 -2.70 -7.16 6.57
N TYR A 359 -3.15 -7.73 5.46
CA TYR A 359 -3.45 -7.04 4.19
C TYR A 359 -4.87 -7.39 3.72
N ASP A 360 -5.20 -7.09 2.47
CA ASP A 360 -6.52 -7.36 1.90
C ASP A 360 -6.76 -8.88 1.77
N GLY A 361 -7.48 -9.46 2.72
CA GLY A 361 -7.85 -10.88 2.78
C GLY A 361 -6.72 -11.85 3.17
N VAL A 362 -5.55 -11.38 3.60
CA VAL A 362 -4.39 -12.23 3.90
C VAL A 362 -3.54 -11.69 5.03
N GLY A 363 -2.99 -12.59 5.84
CA GLY A 363 -1.92 -12.31 6.80
C GLY A 363 -0.60 -12.90 6.34
N ILE A 364 0.50 -12.19 6.56
CA ILE A 364 1.86 -12.67 6.31
C ILE A 364 2.61 -12.61 7.62
N GLN A 365 2.98 -13.79 8.13
CA GLN A 365 3.65 -13.98 9.41
C GLN A 365 5.10 -14.41 9.19
N ASP A 366 6.02 -13.70 9.79
CA ASP A 366 7.40 -14.15 9.95
C ASP A 366 7.57 -14.82 11.33
N SER A 367 8.08 -16.01 11.35
CA SER A 367 8.40 -16.74 12.58
C SER A 367 9.81 -17.29 12.48
N MET A 368 10.76 -16.62 13.14
CA MET A 368 12.18 -17.00 13.16
C MET A 368 12.81 -17.15 11.76
N GLY A 369 12.47 -16.24 10.84
CA GLY A 369 12.96 -16.26 9.46
C GLY A 369 12.21 -17.22 8.54
N ALA A 370 11.15 -17.85 9.03
CA ALA A 370 10.25 -18.68 8.25
C ALA A 370 8.94 -17.92 7.98
N THR A 371 8.60 -17.69 6.72
CA THR A 371 7.41 -16.92 6.36
C THR A 371 6.20 -17.82 6.09
N PHE A 372 5.07 -17.45 6.69
CA PHE A 372 3.79 -18.12 6.53
C PHE A 372 2.75 -17.17 5.97
N VAL A 373 1.91 -17.67 5.08
CA VAL A 373 0.75 -16.96 4.52
C VAL A 373 -0.51 -17.51 5.17
N ILE A 374 -1.33 -16.64 5.75
CA ILE A 374 -2.57 -16.98 6.47
C ILE A 374 -3.73 -16.48 5.62
N VAL A 375 -4.54 -17.41 5.09
CA VAL A 375 -5.63 -17.10 4.15
C VAL A 375 -6.92 -17.77 4.61
N PRO A 376 -7.98 -17.01 4.93
CA PRO A 376 -9.31 -17.55 5.07
C PRO A 376 -9.83 -18.07 3.74
N PHE A 377 -10.41 -19.26 3.71
CA PHE A 377 -11.00 -19.86 2.52
C PHE A 377 -12.25 -20.66 2.82
N GLY A 378 -13.04 -21.00 1.79
CA GLY A 378 -14.29 -21.70 1.95
C GLY A 378 -15.24 -21.00 2.93
N GLU A 379 -16.14 -21.74 3.58
CA GLU A 379 -17.12 -21.19 4.51
C GLU A 379 -16.63 -21.05 5.95
N LYS A 380 -15.68 -21.88 6.39
CA LYS A 380 -15.28 -21.97 7.81
C LYS A 380 -13.80 -22.26 8.01
N ALA A 381 -13.00 -22.23 6.97
CA ALA A 381 -11.60 -22.62 7.04
C ALA A 381 -10.66 -21.39 6.97
N CYS A 382 -9.44 -21.59 7.46
CA CYS A 382 -8.31 -20.68 7.30
C CYS A 382 -7.04 -21.54 7.18
N ALA A 383 -6.27 -21.32 6.13
CA ALA A 383 -5.00 -22.00 5.93
C ALA A 383 -3.85 -21.14 6.47
N GLN A 384 -2.85 -21.80 7.05
CA GLN A 384 -1.56 -21.22 7.37
C GLN A 384 -0.49 -22.02 6.67
N ILE A 385 0.09 -21.45 5.63
CA ILE A 385 0.94 -22.15 4.68
C ILE A 385 2.34 -21.57 4.73
N ARG A 386 3.35 -22.45 4.86
CA ARG A 386 4.75 -22.11 4.76
C ARG A 386 5.10 -21.74 3.32
N VAL A 387 5.63 -20.54 3.08
CA VAL A 387 6.05 -20.05 1.75
C VAL A 387 7.53 -19.67 1.81
N LYS A 388 8.38 -20.57 1.36
CA LYS A 388 9.85 -20.41 1.42
C LYS A 388 10.35 -19.28 0.53
N GLU A 389 9.66 -19.00 -0.55
CA GLU A 389 9.99 -17.96 -1.52
C GLU A 389 9.83 -16.54 -0.96
N LEU A 390 9.19 -16.42 0.20
CA LEU A 390 9.07 -15.16 0.94
C LEU A 390 10.14 -14.98 2.02
N ASP A 391 10.98 -15.99 2.27
CA ASP A 391 11.98 -15.90 3.32
C ASP A 391 12.98 -14.79 3.04
N GLY A 392 13.18 -13.93 4.03
CA GLY A 392 14.07 -12.79 3.92
C GLY A 392 13.56 -11.64 3.04
N LEU A 393 12.34 -11.75 2.51
CA LEU A 393 11.63 -10.65 1.87
C LEU A 393 10.78 -9.89 2.89
N ILE A 394 10.60 -8.60 2.65
CA ILE A 394 9.78 -7.74 3.49
C ILE A 394 8.48 -7.45 2.75
N PRO A 395 7.34 -8.02 3.18
CA PRO A 395 6.05 -7.77 2.54
C PRO A 395 5.63 -6.31 2.71
N LEU A 396 5.23 -5.66 1.61
CA LEU A 396 4.79 -4.27 1.55
C LEU A 396 3.29 -4.17 1.38
N SER A 397 2.73 -4.97 0.48
CA SER A 397 1.29 -5.09 0.24
C SER A 397 0.95 -6.50 -0.20
N ALA A 398 -0.28 -6.93 0.05
CA ALA A 398 -0.77 -8.21 -0.43
C ALA A 398 -2.29 -8.17 -0.61
N LYS A 399 -2.77 -8.99 -1.53
CA LYS A 399 -4.20 -9.23 -1.76
C LYS A 399 -4.44 -10.73 -1.90
N ALA A 400 -5.55 -11.21 -1.34
CA ALA A 400 -6.00 -12.59 -1.55
C ALA A 400 -7.44 -12.63 -2.05
N GLY A 401 -7.73 -13.55 -2.94
CA GLY A 401 -9.06 -13.82 -3.44
C GLY A 401 -9.17 -15.24 -3.98
N ASN A 402 -10.20 -15.95 -3.57
CA ASN A 402 -10.42 -17.35 -3.89
C ASN A 402 -9.15 -18.20 -3.61
N ARG A 403 -8.44 -18.62 -4.65
CA ARG A 403 -7.24 -19.48 -4.55
C ARG A 403 -5.95 -18.75 -4.94
N PHE A 404 -5.99 -17.44 -5.07
CA PHE A 404 -4.88 -16.64 -5.53
C PHE A 404 -4.44 -15.65 -4.44
N VAL A 405 -3.13 -15.54 -4.24
CA VAL A 405 -2.53 -14.55 -3.34
C VAL A 405 -1.43 -13.84 -4.10
N ALA A 406 -1.49 -12.53 -4.18
CA ALA A 406 -0.43 -11.70 -4.72
C ALA A 406 0.20 -10.89 -3.58
N ILE A 407 1.52 -10.87 -3.56
CA ILE A 407 2.31 -10.20 -2.52
C ILE A 407 3.35 -9.35 -3.22
N MET A 408 3.37 -8.07 -2.90
CA MET A 408 4.46 -7.18 -3.24
C MET A 408 5.42 -7.13 -2.06
N ALA A 409 6.68 -7.39 -2.30
CA ALA A 409 7.70 -7.42 -1.27
C ALA A 409 8.98 -6.68 -1.71
N ALA A 410 9.79 -6.29 -0.77
CA ALA A 410 11.14 -5.79 -1.01
C ALA A 410 12.17 -6.82 -0.53
N ASN A 411 13.26 -6.95 -1.27
CA ASN A 411 14.42 -7.70 -0.81
C ASN A 411 15.35 -6.81 0.06
N LYS A 412 16.41 -7.37 0.60
CA LYS A 412 17.40 -6.64 1.43
C LYS A 412 18.16 -5.54 0.67
N SER A 413 18.10 -5.55 -0.66
CA SER A 413 18.72 -4.52 -1.51
C SER A 413 17.74 -3.40 -1.87
N GLY A 414 16.49 -3.43 -1.36
CA GLY A 414 15.45 -2.46 -1.68
C GLY A 414 14.81 -2.66 -3.07
N GLU A 415 15.06 -3.79 -3.72
CA GLU A 415 14.40 -4.11 -4.99
C GLU A 415 13.02 -4.71 -4.71
N TYR A 416 12.03 -4.25 -5.47
CA TYR A 416 10.67 -4.76 -5.34
C TYR A 416 10.48 -6.02 -6.17
N CYS A 417 9.83 -7.00 -5.58
CA CYS A 417 9.41 -8.21 -6.25
C CYS A 417 7.95 -8.52 -5.95
N LYS A 418 7.27 -9.02 -6.97
CA LYS A 418 5.91 -9.52 -6.86
C LYS A 418 5.96 -11.03 -6.78
N VAL A 419 5.37 -11.60 -5.73
CA VAL A 419 5.22 -13.05 -5.51
C VAL A 419 3.75 -13.40 -5.62
N GLU A 420 3.41 -14.26 -6.55
CA GLU A 420 2.05 -14.68 -6.85
C GLU A 420 1.91 -16.18 -6.56
N LEU A 421 0.96 -16.52 -5.70
CA LEU A 421 0.69 -17.89 -5.29
C LEU A 421 -0.67 -18.34 -5.82
N THR A 422 -0.73 -19.50 -6.45
CA THR A 422 -1.99 -20.18 -6.75
C THR A 422 -2.12 -21.39 -5.85
N MET A 423 -3.11 -21.36 -4.95
CA MET A 423 -3.36 -22.42 -3.97
C MET A 423 -4.08 -23.61 -4.58
N SER A 424 -3.82 -24.81 -4.07
CA SER A 424 -4.65 -25.99 -4.32
C SER A 424 -6.08 -25.77 -3.79
N GLN A 425 -7.03 -26.60 -4.17
CA GLN A 425 -8.43 -26.46 -3.76
C GLN A 425 -8.63 -26.53 -2.25
N ASP A 426 -7.84 -27.34 -1.59
CA ASP A 426 -7.81 -27.52 -0.13
C ASP A 426 -6.85 -26.55 0.59
N HIS A 427 -6.18 -25.68 -0.13
CA HIS A 427 -5.14 -24.77 0.37
C HIS A 427 -3.97 -25.48 1.10
N ALA A 428 -3.73 -26.76 0.80
CA ALA A 428 -2.62 -27.52 1.39
C ALA A 428 -1.30 -27.36 0.64
N SER A 429 -1.34 -26.89 -0.62
CA SER A 429 -0.18 -26.68 -1.47
C SER A 429 -0.37 -25.44 -2.36
N TYR A 430 0.70 -24.97 -2.97
CA TYR A 430 0.68 -23.82 -3.88
C TYR A 430 1.67 -24.00 -5.04
N THR A 431 1.42 -23.28 -6.12
CA THR A 431 2.39 -22.94 -7.14
C THR A 431 2.78 -21.48 -7.02
N VAL A 432 4.02 -21.13 -7.34
CA VAL A 432 4.56 -19.77 -7.16
C VAL A 432 5.08 -19.22 -8.49
N TRP A 433 4.83 -17.93 -8.69
CA TRP A 433 5.43 -17.10 -9.73
C TRP A 433 6.07 -15.88 -9.08
N GLN A 434 7.26 -15.50 -9.55
CA GLN A 434 7.98 -14.33 -9.07
C GLN A 434 8.39 -13.44 -10.25
N SER A 435 8.25 -12.13 -10.06
CA SER A 435 8.68 -11.11 -11.02
C SER A 435 9.19 -9.86 -10.31
N GLY A 436 10.17 -9.18 -10.90
CA GLY A 436 10.61 -7.87 -10.43
C GLY A 436 9.57 -6.78 -10.70
N SER A 437 9.60 -5.70 -9.90
CA SER A 437 8.76 -4.52 -10.09
C SER A 437 9.58 -3.24 -9.88
N ASP A 438 9.29 -2.21 -10.66
CA ASP A 438 9.89 -0.88 -10.49
C ASP A 438 9.19 -0.05 -9.41
N THR A 439 7.93 -0.39 -9.09
CA THR A 439 7.11 0.30 -8.08
C THR A 439 6.56 -0.71 -7.07
N PRO A 440 6.23 -0.29 -5.84
CA PRO A 440 5.62 -1.15 -4.83
C PRO A 440 4.12 -1.37 -5.05
N ASP A 441 3.55 -0.92 -6.16
CA ASP A 441 2.12 -1.01 -6.44
C ASP A 441 1.66 -2.45 -6.72
N LEU A 442 0.53 -2.81 -6.14
CA LEU A 442 -0.17 -4.08 -6.38
C LEU A 442 -1.58 -3.80 -6.89
N ASN A 443 -1.68 -3.36 -8.14
CA ASN A 443 -2.94 -2.94 -8.76
C ASN A 443 -3.64 -4.11 -9.45
N MET A 444 -4.48 -4.81 -8.70
CA MET A 444 -5.17 -6.03 -9.15
C MET A 444 -6.61 -6.08 -8.64
N ALA A 445 -7.51 -6.64 -9.45
CA ALA A 445 -8.83 -7.10 -9.06
C ALA A 445 -8.84 -8.64 -9.00
N MET A 446 -9.39 -9.19 -7.92
CA MET A 446 -9.52 -10.63 -7.72
C MET A 446 -11.01 -10.98 -7.65
N LEU A 447 -11.50 -11.64 -8.68
CA LEU A 447 -12.92 -11.97 -8.79
C LEU A 447 -13.26 -13.24 -7.98
N PRO A 448 -14.48 -13.35 -7.42
CA PRO A 448 -14.90 -14.52 -6.65
C PRO A 448 -14.76 -15.86 -7.39
N LYS A 449 -14.92 -15.86 -8.73
CA LYS A 449 -14.69 -17.04 -9.57
C LYS A 449 -13.21 -17.40 -9.79
N GLY A 450 -12.30 -16.67 -9.17
CA GLY A 450 -10.86 -16.93 -9.22
C GLY A 450 -10.13 -16.27 -10.39
N VAL A 451 -10.82 -15.47 -11.21
CA VAL A 451 -10.18 -14.68 -12.26
C VAL A 451 -9.46 -13.49 -11.62
N VAL A 452 -8.24 -13.25 -12.05
CA VAL A 452 -7.43 -12.10 -11.60
C VAL A 452 -7.20 -11.18 -12.78
N ALA A 453 -7.53 -9.91 -12.63
CA ALA A 453 -7.22 -8.87 -13.60
C ALA A 453 -6.22 -7.87 -13.01
N GLY A 454 -5.22 -7.46 -13.76
CA GLY A 454 -4.23 -6.51 -13.30
C GLY A 454 -3.68 -5.65 -14.43
N VAL A 455 -3.38 -4.40 -14.14
CA VAL A 455 -2.72 -3.48 -15.08
C VAL A 455 -1.23 -3.73 -15.05
N VAL A 456 -0.64 -3.99 -16.23
CA VAL A 456 0.81 -4.19 -16.39
C VAL A 456 1.48 -2.86 -16.69
N LYS A 457 0.92 -2.13 -17.64
CA LYS A 457 1.36 -0.81 -18.10
C LYS A 457 0.21 -0.13 -18.83
N ASP A 458 0.38 1.12 -19.21
CA ASP A 458 -0.60 1.80 -20.04
C ASP A 458 -0.89 1.01 -21.31
N GLY A 459 -2.17 0.85 -21.57
CA GLY A 459 -2.67 0.09 -22.70
C GLY A 459 -2.59 -1.42 -22.56
N GLU A 460 -2.15 -1.98 -21.44
CA GLU A 460 -2.02 -3.43 -21.25
C GLU A 460 -2.61 -3.91 -19.92
N LEU A 461 -3.65 -4.73 -20.01
CA LEU A 461 -4.27 -5.46 -18.90
C LEU A 461 -3.94 -6.95 -19.05
N PHE A 462 -3.57 -7.62 -17.96
CA PHE A 462 -3.57 -9.08 -17.94
C PHE A 462 -4.85 -9.61 -17.27
N VAL A 463 -5.28 -10.78 -17.77
CA VAL A 463 -6.36 -11.56 -17.16
C VAL A 463 -5.83 -12.97 -16.96
N PHE A 464 -5.66 -13.34 -15.69
CA PHE A 464 -5.19 -14.65 -15.29
C PHE A 464 -6.34 -15.49 -14.74
N VAL A 465 -6.44 -16.74 -15.22
CA VAL A 465 -7.44 -17.72 -14.76
C VAL A 465 -6.71 -18.88 -14.09
N PRO A 466 -6.58 -18.90 -12.75
CA PRO A 466 -5.81 -19.89 -12.01
C PRO A 466 -6.28 -21.34 -12.22
N THR A 467 -7.56 -21.56 -12.50
CA THR A 467 -8.13 -22.91 -12.65
C THR A 467 -7.58 -23.69 -13.84
N ASN A 468 -7.20 -23.00 -14.90
CA ASN A 468 -6.62 -23.61 -16.11
C ASN A 468 -5.23 -23.04 -16.44
N ASN A 469 -4.66 -22.26 -15.53
CA ASN A 469 -3.35 -21.60 -15.66
C ASN A 469 -3.22 -20.77 -16.96
N SER A 470 -4.31 -20.15 -17.41
CA SER A 470 -4.30 -19.32 -18.62
C SER A 470 -4.05 -17.87 -18.28
N LEU A 471 -3.10 -17.26 -19.00
CA LEU A 471 -2.77 -15.84 -18.92
C LEU A 471 -3.09 -15.19 -20.27
N ASN A 472 -4.04 -14.28 -20.28
CA ASN A 472 -4.39 -13.51 -21.46
C ASN A 472 -3.95 -12.05 -21.27
N LYS A 473 -3.35 -11.49 -22.31
CA LYS A 473 -3.03 -10.06 -22.37
C LYS A 473 -4.05 -9.35 -23.24
N VAL A 474 -4.63 -8.30 -22.72
CA VAL A 474 -5.60 -7.46 -23.41
C VAL A 474 -4.98 -6.10 -23.63
N ASN A 475 -4.87 -5.70 -24.89
CA ASN A 475 -4.37 -4.38 -25.26
C ASN A 475 -5.55 -3.46 -25.55
N ASP A 476 -5.68 -2.41 -24.78
CA ASP A 476 -6.70 -1.38 -24.95
C ASP A 476 -6.17 -0.03 -24.51
N ARG A 477 -6.30 1.00 -25.34
CA ARG A 477 -5.74 2.34 -25.10
C ARG A 477 -6.32 3.06 -23.89
N GLN A 478 -7.47 2.61 -23.39
CA GLN A 478 -8.12 3.19 -22.21
C GLN A 478 -7.54 2.65 -20.89
N ILE A 479 -6.77 1.56 -20.94
CA ILE A 479 -6.10 1.03 -19.76
C ILE A 479 -4.98 1.99 -19.35
N ALA A 480 -5.02 2.41 -18.10
CA ALA A 480 -4.03 3.29 -17.51
C ALA A 480 -3.60 2.73 -16.13
N THR A 481 -2.34 2.90 -15.81
CA THR A 481 -1.74 2.38 -14.56
C THR A 481 -2.19 3.13 -13.31
N ASP A 482 -2.79 4.30 -13.46
CA ASP A 482 -3.42 5.07 -12.39
C ASP A 482 -4.88 4.65 -12.10
N MET A 483 -5.45 3.70 -12.85
CA MET A 483 -6.70 3.04 -12.52
C MET A 483 -6.52 2.17 -11.29
N ILE A 484 -7.31 2.37 -10.25
CA ILE A 484 -7.27 1.55 -9.05
C ILE A 484 -8.30 0.44 -9.19
N LEU A 485 -7.81 -0.77 -9.43
CA LEU A 485 -8.64 -1.93 -9.69
C LEU A 485 -9.27 -2.49 -8.42
N GLY A 486 -10.53 -2.85 -8.53
CA GLY A 486 -11.30 -3.59 -7.54
C GLY A 486 -12.30 -4.53 -8.22
N ASN A 487 -13.20 -5.09 -7.45
CA ASN A 487 -14.27 -5.93 -8.00
C ASN A 487 -15.62 -5.60 -7.36
N TRP A 488 -16.66 -5.78 -8.13
CA TRP A 488 -18.06 -5.84 -7.69
C TRP A 488 -18.63 -7.19 -8.12
N GLY A 489 -18.66 -8.13 -7.18
CA GLY A 489 -18.90 -9.51 -7.53
C GLY A 489 -17.93 -9.99 -8.61
N ASP A 490 -18.43 -10.57 -9.69
CA ASP A 490 -17.64 -11.05 -10.83
C ASP A 490 -17.33 -9.96 -11.88
N THR A 491 -17.56 -8.68 -11.57
CA THR A 491 -17.24 -7.56 -12.47
C THR A 491 -16.01 -6.84 -11.99
N VAL A 492 -15.07 -6.58 -12.89
CA VAL A 492 -13.94 -5.69 -12.61
C VAL A 492 -14.45 -4.26 -12.59
N VAL A 493 -14.19 -3.57 -11.49
CA VAL A 493 -14.44 -2.13 -11.35
C VAL A 493 -13.13 -1.41 -11.09
N TYR A 494 -13.06 -0.13 -11.39
CA TYR A 494 -11.89 0.68 -11.07
C TYR A 494 -12.28 2.11 -10.72
N ILE A 495 -11.43 2.75 -9.94
CA ILE A 495 -11.52 4.18 -9.65
C ILE A 495 -10.49 4.89 -10.53
N HIS A 496 -10.93 5.94 -11.21
CA HIS A 496 -10.08 6.82 -11.98
C HIS A 496 -10.63 8.26 -11.89
N ASP A 497 -9.79 9.20 -11.50
CA ASP A 497 -10.16 10.60 -11.24
C ASP A 497 -11.37 10.78 -10.29
N GLY A 498 -11.53 9.84 -9.35
CA GLY A 498 -12.64 9.82 -8.38
C GLY A 498 -13.95 9.27 -8.91
N ASP A 499 -14.06 8.98 -10.20
CA ASP A 499 -15.18 8.26 -10.80
C ASP A 499 -15.02 6.75 -10.60
N VAL A 500 -16.14 6.03 -10.56
CA VAL A 500 -16.12 4.56 -10.57
C VAL A 500 -16.62 4.05 -11.91
N TRP A 501 -15.86 3.16 -12.50
CA TRP A 501 -16.14 2.53 -13.79
C TRP A 501 -16.17 1.02 -13.65
N SER A 502 -16.92 0.35 -14.50
CA SER A 502 -16.76 -1.08 -14.74
C SER A 502 -16.04 -1.33 -16.06
N VAL A 503 -15.34 -2.44 -16.15
CA VAL A 503 -14.72 -2.91 -17.37
C VAL A 503 -15.08 -4.38 -17.63
N ARG A 504 -15.46 -4.69 -18.86
CA ARG A 504 -15.82 -6.05 -19.30
C ARG A 504 -15.37 -6.30 -20.72
N MET A 505 -15.20 -7.56 -21.07
CA MET A 505 -14.96 -7.95 -22.44
C MET A 505 -16.19 -7.64 -23.31
N ARG A 506 -15.95 -7.17 -24.52
CA ARG A 506 -17.02 -7.04 -25.54
C ARG A 506 -17.47 -8.44 -25.93
N SER A 507 -18.74 -8.74 -25.78
CA SER A 507 -19.38 -9.98 -26.21
C SER A 507 -19.45 -10.09 -27.72
#